data_366ecd174d8e990a248ee74084367dc0
#
_entry.id   366ecd174d8e990a248ee74084367dc0
#
_cell.length_a   1.000
_cell.length_b   1.000
_cell.length_c   1.000
_cell.angle_alpha   90.00
_cell.angle_beta   90.00
_cell.angle_gamma   90.00
#
_symmetry.space_group_name_H-M   'P 1'
#
loop_
_entity.id
_entity.type
_entity.pdbx_description
1 polymer ?
#
loop_
_entity_poly.entity_id
_entity_poly.type
_entity_poly.pdbx_seq_one_letter_code
_entity_poly.pdbx_strand_id
1 'polypeptide(L)'
;MIALAVTMGDPAGIGPEVVLKALADRPLQETAAITLVGTRSLWQQTYEQLKELGKTVANPDHFPQLEVDLDASQIAQIKLGIGNAASGAASFAYLETAIAATLAGNFQGIVTAPIAKAAWKLAGHHFPGQTEVLAQRAKIDQFGMLFVARSPHSQWTLRTLLATTHIPLRQVAIALTPELMSLKLALFVETLQQDFGIKYPTIAIAGLNPHSGEQGQLGREEQDWLIPWLLQAQQDYPQAKLIGPVPPDTLWVSPGQAWFNQQTTSVADGYLALYHDQGLIPVKLLAFDQAINTTIGLPFIRTSPDHGTAFDIAGQGIARSESFRAAIQLAAELGQQRLVDDCTMKR
;
A
#
# COMPACT_ATOMS: atom_id res chain seq x y z
N MET A 1 -10.06 9.79 17.46
CA MET A 1 -9.38 10.06 16.16
C MET A 1 -8.07 9.29 16.21
N ILE A 2 -7.74 8.54 15.18
CA ILE A 2 -6.46 7.81 15.12
C ILE A 2 -5.30 8.76 14.83
N ALA A 3 -4.09 8.41 15.28
CA ALA A 3 -2.87 9.16 14.99
C ALA A 3 -2.09 8.47 13.86
N LEU A 4 -1.68 9.23 12.85
CA LEU A 4 -0.92 8.76 11.70
C LEU A 4 0.41 9.50 11.57
N ALA A 5 1.48 8.75 11.36
CA ALA A 5 2.77 9.30 10.93
C ALA A 5 2.81 9.38 9.39
N VAL A 6 3.08 10.55 8.85
CA VAL A 6 3.19 10.79 7.40
C VAL A 6 4.63 11.14 7.07
N THR A 7 5.35 10.24 6.39
CA THR A 7 6.77 10.47 6.07
C THR A 7 6.94 11.34 4.84
N MET A 8 8.02 12.13 4.82
CA MET A 8 8.40 12.96 3.67
C MET A 8 8.76 12.13 2.42
N GLY A 9 9.27 10.91 2.61
CA GLY A 9 9.87 10.13 1.54
C GLY A 9 11.23 10.68 1.10
N ASP A 10 11.59 10.50 -0.17
CA ASP A 10 12.82 11.08 -0.70
C ASP A 10 12.65 12.60 -0.92
N PRO A 11 13.37 13.44 -0.17
CA PRO A 11 13.22 14.90 -0.24
C PRO A 11 13.63 15.49 -1.59
N ALA A 12 14.36 14.77 -2.41
CA ALA A 12 14.73 15.19 -3.76
C ALA A 12 13.65 14.90 -4.81
N GLY A 13 12.62 14.10 -4.45
CA GLY A 13 11.51 13.71 -5.33
C GLY A 13 10.23 14.48 -5.07
N ILE A 14 9.11 13.94 -5.59
CA ILE A 14 7.78 14.54 -5.42
C ILE A 14 7.14 14.28 -4.05
N GLY A 15 7.79 13.49 -3.18
CA GLY A 15 7.24 13.12 -1.86
C GLY A 15 6.69 14.30 -1.07
N PRO A 16 7.51 15.33 -0.76
CA PRO A 16 7.06 16.50 0.00
C PRO A 16 5.92 17.25 -0.70
N GLU A 17 5.96 17.38 -2.03
CA GLU A 17 4.93 18.04 -2.83
C GLU A 17 3.57 17.34 -2.73
N VAL A 18 3.54 16.02 -2.95
CA VAL A 18 2.26 15.27 -2.93
C VAL A 18 1.66 15.21 -1.53
N VAL A 19 2.49 15.19 -0.48
CA VAL A 19 2.03 15.26 0.91
C VAL A 19 1.35 16.60 1.18
N LEU A 20 2.04 17.74 0.92
CA LEU A 20 1.48 19.05 1.21
C LEU A 20 0.24 19.37 0.36
N LYS A 21 0.17 18.89 -0.87
CA LYS A 21 -1.03 18.98 -1.70
C LYS A 21 -2.18 18.16 -1.17
N ALA A 22 -1.94 16.91 -0.77
CA ALA A 22 -2.98 16.04 -0.21
C ALA A 22 -3.55 16.64 1.09
N LEU A 23 -2.69 17.19 1.93
CA LEU A 23 -3.07 17.81 3.20
C LEU A 23 -3.76 19.17 3.06
N ALA A 24 -3.81 19.78 1.87
CA ALA A 24 -4.63 20.95 1.61
C ALA A 24 -6.14 20.64 1.62
N ASP A 25 -6.52 19.37 1.52
CA ASP A 25 -7.90 18.88 1.63
C ASP A 25 -8.35 18.91 3.11
N ARG A 26 -9.18 19.88 3.48
CA ARG A 26 -9.67 20.03 4.86
C ARG A 26 -10.45 18.82 5.39
N PRO A 27 -11.39 18.22 4.64
CA PRO A 27 -12.03 16.97 5.05
C PRO A 27 -11.05 15.87 5.43
N LEU A 28 -9.93 15.75 4.73
CA LEU A 28 -8.91 14.75 5.04
C LEU A 28 -8.26 14.98 6.41
N GLN A 29 -8.01 16.25 6.78
CA GLN A 29 -7.42 16.62 8.07
C GLN A 29 -8.33 16.25 9.27
N GLU A 30 -9.63 16.11 9.04
CA GLU A 30 -10.61 15.73 10.06
C GLU A 30 -10.70 14.21 10.26
N THR A 31 -10.09 13.40 9.36
CA THR A 31 -10.16 11.93 9.44
C THR A 31 -9.18 11.32 10.42
N ALA A 32 -8.01 11.96 10.62
CA ALA A 32 -6.94 11.47 11.50
C ALA A 32 -6.12 12.62 12.09
N ALA A 33 -5.50 12.39 13.25
CA ALA A 33 -4.46 13.27 13.80
C ALA A 33 -3.15 12.98 13.03
N ILE A 34 -2.75 13.90 12.16
CA ILE A 34 -1.61 13.72 11.27
C ILE A 34 -0.38 14.39 11.87
N THR A 35 0.74 13.64 11.94
CA THR A 35 2.06 14.14 12.30
C THR A 35 2.99 13.97 11.10
N LEU A 36 3.64 15.04 10.65
CA LEU A 36 4.63 15.02 9.59
C LEU A 36 5.96 14.50 10.13
N VAL A 37 6.57 13.54 9.44
CA VAL A 37 7.88 12.98 9.79
C VAL A 37 8.89 13.38 8.73
N GLY A 38 9.90 14.16 9.12
CA GLY A 38 10.90 14.67 8.19
C GLY A 38 11.67 15.86 8.74
N THR A 39 12.41 16.54 7.89
CA THR A 39 13.18 17.72 8.25
C THR A 39 12.38 18.99 8.00
N ARG A 40 12.14 19.78 9.05
CA ARG A 40 11.26 20.97 9.04
C ARG A 40 11.64 21.97 7.95
N SER A 41 12.94 22.25 7.81
CA SER A 41 13.41 23.20 6.82
C SER A 41 13.10 22.75 5.39
N LEU A 42 13.13 21.46 5.08
CA LEU A 42 12.79 20.91 3.76
C LEU A 42 11.27 20.94 3.51
N TRP A 43 10.44 20.70 4.55
CA TRP A 43 9.00 20.92 4.44
C TRP A 43 8.67 22.38 4.11
N GLN A 44 9.29 23.31 4.83
CA GLN A 44 9.06 24.73 4.63
C GLN A 44 9.55 25.20 3.25
N GLN A 45 10.74 24.76 2.83
CA GLN A 45 11.26 25.05 1.49
C GLN A 45 10.31 24.60 0.39
N THR A 46 9.77 23.36 0.50
CA THR A 46 8.79 22.84 -0.47
C THR A 46 7.51 23.66 -0.45
N TYR A 47 7.02 24.02 0.73
CA TYR A 47 5.82 24.83 0.89
C TYR A 47 5.96 26.19 0.18
N GLU A 48 7.04 26.93 0.46
CA GLU A 48 7.29 28.25 -0.15
C GLU A 48 7.41 28.13 -1.67
N GLN A 49 8.17 27.17 -2.18
CA GLN A 49 8.30 26.93 -3.61
C GLN A 49 6.95 26.68 -4.29
N LEU A 50 6.10 25.83 -3.71
CA LEU A 50 4.78 25.53 -4.27
C LEU A 50 3.83 26.72 -4.18
N LYS A 51 3.95 27.55 -3.14
CA LYS A 51 3.22 28.81 -3.01
C LYS A 51 3.61 29.80 -4.10
N GLU A 52 4.91 29.96 -4.38
CA GLU A 52 5.41 30.81 -5.46
C GLU A 52 4.89 30.37 -6.84
N LEU A 53 4.71 29.05 -7.03
CA LEU A 53 4.10 28.46 -8.22
C LEU A 53 2.56 28.57 -8.24
N GLY A 54 1.95 29.25 -7.25
CA GLY A 54 0.50 29.45 -7.17
C GLY A 54 -0.29 28.17 -6.85
N LYS A 55 0.34 27.17 -6.22
CA LYS A 55 -0.32 25.90 -5.89
C LYS A 55 -1.04 25.96 -4.54
N THR A 56 -2.16 25.26 -4.46
CA THR A 56 -2.88 25.05 -3.19
C THR A 56 -2.20 23.94 -2.42
N VAL A 57 -1.62 24.29 -1.27
CA VAL A 57 -0.85 23.38 -0.40
C VAL A 57 -1.12 23.69 1.08
N ALA A 58 -1.02 22.70 1.93
CA ALA A 58 -1.10 22.88 3.37
C ALA A 58 0.20 23.52 3.91
N ASN A 59 0.06 24.43 4.89
CA ASN A 59 1.22 24.93 5.62
C ASN A 59 1.71 23.82 6.58
N PRO A 60 2.96 23.35 6.47
CA PRO A 60 3.49 22.31 7.33
C PRO A 60 3.53 22.70 8.81
N ASP A 61 3.62 23.97 9.14
CA ASP A 61 3.60 24.46 10.54
C ASP A 61 2.24 24.31 11.23
N HIS A 62 1.18 23.99 10.49
CA HIS A 62 -0.14 23.70 11.06
C HIS A 62 -0.27 22.25 11.55
N PHE A 63 0.73 21.40 11.32
CA PHE A 63 0.77 20.00 11.73
C PHE A 63 1.85 19.77 12.79
N PRO A 64 1.60 18.89 13.77
CA PRO A 64 2.67 18.35 14.58
C PRO A 64 3.78 17.77 13.70
N GLN A 65 5.03 17.98 14.10
CA GLN A 65 6.18 17.46 13.35
C GLN A 65 7.03 16.58 14.26
N LEU A 66 7.35 15.39 13.76
CA LEU A 66 8.38 14.53 14.32
C LEU A 66 9.65 14.81 13.52
N GLU A 67 10.46 15.72 14.07
CA GLU A 67 11.66 16.24 13.44
C GLU A 67 12.73 15.17 13.30
N VAL A 68 13.37 15.13 12.14
CA VAL A 68 14.59 14.39 11.90
C VAL A 68 15.66 15.39 11.51
N ASP A 69 16.56 15.65 12.45
CA ASP A 69 17.62 16.63 12.26
C ASP A 69 18.62 16.16 11.21
N LEU A 70 18.83 17.01 10.21
CA LEU A 70 19.93 16.90 9.26
C LEU A 70 20.83 18.13 9.41
N ASP A 71 22.13 17.92 9.37
CA ASP A 71 23.02 19.07 9.39
C ASP A 71 22.98 19.87 8.08
N ALA A 72 23.45 21.12 8.14
CA ALA A 72 23.40 22.02 6.97
C ALA A 72 24.17 21.46 5.77
N SER A 73 25.21 20.66 6.00
CA SER A 73 26.00 20.07 4.90
C SER A 73 25.24 18.92 4.22
N GLN A 74 24.46 18.15 4.97
CA GLN A 74 23.58 17.11 4.43
C GLN A 74 22.44 17.73 3.61
N ILE A 75 21.78 18.77 4.14
CA ILE A 75 20.73 19.49 3.43
C ILE A 75 21.26 20.07 2.12
N ALA A 76 22.43 20.70 2.13
CA ALA A 76 23.04 21.31 0.95
C ALA A 76 23.36 20.29 -0.17
N GLN A 77 23.52 19.02 0.17
CA GLN A 77 23.77 17.94 -0.79
C GLN A 77 22.47 17.40 -1.42
N ILE A 78 21.31 17.63 -0.81
CA ILE A 78 20.00 17.22 -1.35
C ILE A 78 19.66 18.15 -2.50
N LYS A 79 19.61 17.61 -3.72
CA LYS A 79 19.29 18.36 -4.93
C LYS A 79 17.96 17.88 -5.48
N LEU A 80 17.01 18.79 -5.58
CA LEU A 80 15.69 18.50 -6.14
C LEU A 80 15.81 17.92 -7.56
N GLY A 81 15.09 16.84 -7.83
CA GLY A 81 15.10 16.12 -9.10
C GLY A 81 16.26 15.11 -9.25
N ILE A 82 17.13 14.98 -8.25
CA ILE A 82 18.30 14.09 -8.32
C ILE A 82 18.42 13.24 -7.05
N GLY A 83 18.06 11.96 -7.16
CA GLY A 83 18.28 11.02 -6.04
C GLY A 83 19.78 10.76 -5.83
N ASN A 84 20.27 10.97 -4.62
CA ASN A 84 21.66 10.79 -4.23
C ASN A 84 21.79 10.18 -2.82
N ALA A 85 23.03 10.00 -2.35
CA ALA A 85 23.27 9.41 -1.03
C ALA A 85 22.67 10.25 0.11
N ALA A 86 22.69 11.58 0.03
CA ALA A 86 22.14 12.45 1.06
C ALA A 86 20.61 12.35 1.13
N SER A 87 19.91 12.40 -0.03
CA SER A 87 18.46 12.23 -0.07
C SER A 87 18.04 10.81 0.33
N GLY A 88 18.86 9.81 -0.03
CA GLY A 88 18.66 8.43 0.39
C GLY A 88 18.78 8.25 1.90
N ALA A 89 19.82 8.78 2.51
CA ALA A 89 20.03 8.73 3.96
C ALA A 89 18.88 9.45 4.71
N ALA A 90 18.48 10.63 4.24
CA ALA A 90 17.38 11.38 4.82
C ALA A 90 16.06 10.59 4.77
N SER A 91 15.68 10.09 3.60
CA SER A 91 14.44 9.34 3.42
C SER A 91 14.41 8.04 4.24
N PHE A 92 15.56 7.39 4.40
CA PHE A 92 15.69 6.21 5.25
C PHE A 92 15.50 6.57 6.73
N ALA A 93 16.14 7.65 7.21
CA ALA A 93 16.00 8.13 8.58
C ALA A 93 14.55 8.53 8.90
N TYR A 94 13.84 9.15 7.97
CA TYR A 94 12.42 9.49 8.15
C TYR A 94 11.55 8.24 8.35
N LEU A 95 11.79 7.20 7.55
CA LEU A 95 11.08 5.93 7.68
C LEU A 95 11.41 5.24 9.02
N GLU A 96 12.68 5.16 9.40
CA GLU A 96 13.12 4.55 10.67
C GLU A 96 12.48 5.27 11.87
N THR A 97 12.47 6.61 11.85
CA THR A 97 11.87 7.43 12.91
C THR A 97 10.36 7.17 13.01
N ALA A 98 9.66 7.13 11.88
CA ALA A 98 8.22 6.83 11.86
C ALA A 98 7.94 5.42 12.40
N ILE A 99 8.73 4.41 12.00
CA ILE A 99 8.59 3.04 12.48
C ILE A 99 8.81 2.97 14.00
N ALA A 100 9.91 3.54 14.49
CA ALA A 100 10.24 3.50 15.91
C ALA A 100 9.14 4.14 16.78
N ALA A 101 8.63 5.30 16.38
CA ALA A 101 7.56 6.00 17.07
C ALA A 101 6.23 5.21 17.02
N THR A 102 5.94 4.55 15.90
CA THR A 102 4.72 3.74 15.74
C THR A 102 4.79 2.46 16.58
N LEU A 103 5.93 1.79 16.60
CA LEU A 103 6.15 0.62 17.47
C LEU A 103 6.12 0.96 18.96
N ALA A 104 6.47 2.21 19.32
CA ALA A 104 6.32 2.74 20.69
C ALA A 104 4.85 3.08 21.05
N GLY A 105 3.89 2.92 20.12
CA GLY A 105 2.47 3.17 20.34
C GLY A 105 2.01 4.62 20.11
N ASN A 106 2.89 5.50 19.60
CA ASN A 106 2.53 6.90 19.37
C ASN A 106 1.58 7.08 18.16
N PHE A 107 1.60 6.14 17.22
CA PHE A 107 0.78 6.17 16.02
C PHE A 107 0.13 4.79 15.78
N GLN A 108 -1.09 4.79 15.23
CA GLN A 108 -1.78 3.58 14.79
C GLN A 108 -1.40 3.16 13.37
N GLY A 109 -0.76 4.07 12.63
CA GLY A 109 -0.33 3.76 11.26
C GLY A 109 0.67 4.74 10.69
N ILE A 110 1.28 4.31 9.59
CA ILE A 110 2.26 5.08 8.82
C ILE A 110 1.77 5.21 7.38
N VAL A 111 1.74 6.45 6.88
CA VAL A 111 1.55 6.71 5.46
C VAL A 111 2.89 7.12 4.87
N THR A 112 3.43 6.29 3.96
CA THR A 112 4.78 6.54 3.46
C THR A 112 4.76 7.20 2.10
N ALA A 113 5.47 8.33 1.96
CA ALA A 113 5.74 8.92 0.66
C ALA A 113 6.82 8.13 -0.11
N PRO A 114 6.92 8.34 -1.44
CA PRO A 114 7.82 7.59 -2.30
C PRO A 114 9.30 7.74 -1.94
N ILE A 115 10.06 6.65 -2.10
CA ILE A 115 11.52 6.62 -1.93
C ILE A 115 12.22 6.10 -3.18
N ALA A 116 13.50 6.42 -3.31
CA ALA A 116 14.35 5.87 -4.36
C ALA A 116 15.29 4.81 -3.79
N LYS A 117 15.08 3.54 -4.18
CA LYS A 117 15.94 2.41 -3.75
C LYS A 117 17.41 2.62 -4.15
N ALA A 118 17.64 3.25 -5.31
CA ALA A 118 18.99 3.58 -5.77
C ALA A 118 19.67 4.59 -4.82
N ALA A 119 18.94 5.62 -4.35
CA ALA A 119 19.45 6.59 -3.39
C ALA A 119 19.73 5.93 -2.02
N TRP A 120 18.86 5.02 -1.56
CA TRP A 120 19.10 4.21 -0.37
C TRP A 120 20.39 3.40 -0.49
N LYS A 121 20.60 2.73 -1.64
CA LYS A 121 21.81 1.95 -1.88
C LYS A 121 23.07 2.83 -1.86
N LEU A 122 23.03 4.03 -2.44
CA LEU A 122 24.11 5.00 -2.38
C LEU A 122 24.41 5.47 -0.95
N ALA A 123 23.39 5.50 -0.10
CA ALA A 123 23.50 5.81 1.32
C ALA A 123 23.95 4.60 2.20
N GLY A 124 24.17 3.43 1.60
CA GLY A 124 24.58 2.21 2.32
C GLY A 124 23.42 1.36 2.83
N HIS A 125 22.17 1.67 2.49
CA HIS A 125 20.99 0.89 2.89
C HIS A 125 20.57 -0.07 1.78
N HIS A 126 20.76 -1.36 2.00
CA HIS A 126 20.54 -2.42 1.01
C HIS A 126 19.22 -3.16 1.25
N PHE A 127 18.09 -2.45 1.08
CA PHE A 127 16.76 -3.03 1.18
C PHE A 127 16.05 -3.05 -0.18
N PRO A 128 15.24 -4.09 -0.48
CA PRO A 128 14.43 -4.16 -1.69
C PRO A 128 13.37 -3.05 -1.77
N GLY A 129 12.86 -2.59 -0.62
CA GLY A 129 11.88 -1.53 -0.51
C GLY A 129 11.51 -1.19 0.93
N GLN A 130 10.51 -0.32 1.08
CA GLN A 130 10.03 0.11 2.40
C GLN A 130 9.40 -1.05 3.20
N THR A 131 8.70 -1.95 2.51
CA THR A 131 7.99 -3.07 3.13
C THR A 131 8.94 -3.98 3.92
N GLU A 132 10.10 -4.28 3.36
CA GLU A 132 11.10 -5.13 4.01
C GLU A 132 11.73 -4.45 5.24
N VAL A 133 11.92 -3.13 5.20
CA VAL A 133 12.37 -2.36 6.38
C VAL A 133 11.30 -2.42 7.48
N LEU A 134 10.04 -2.14 7.13
CA LEU A 134 8.91 -2.18 8.06
C LEU A 134 8.77 -3.56 8.72
N ALA A 135 8.78 -4.63 7.92
CA ALA A 135 8.67 -5.99 8.42
C ALA A 135 9.84 -6.37 9.35
N GLN A 136 11.08 -6.06 8.94
CA GLN A 136 12.27 -6.34 9.74
C GLN A 136 12.24 -5.59 11.08
N ARG A 137 11.88 -4.30 11.10
CA ARG A 137 11.79 -3.52 12.33
C ARG A 137 10.65 -3.96 13.24
N ALA A 138 9.53 -4.37 12.66
CA ALA A 138 8.41 -4.95 13.38
C ALA A 138 8.65 -6.42 13.81
N LYS A 139 9.76 -7.05 13.39
CA LYS A 139 10.08 -8.47 13.61
C LYS A 139 8.99 -9.40 13.07
N ILE A 140 8.49 -9.09 11.90
CA ILE A 140 7.46 -9.84 11.19
C ILE A 140 8.07 -10.50 9.97
N ASP A 141 7.91 -11.82 9.86
CA ASP A 141 8.35 -12.61 8.72
C ASP A 141 7.24 -12.82 7.68
N GLN A 142 5.99 -12.67 8.10
CA GLN A 142 4.80 -12.93 7.28
C GLN A 142 4.07 -11.62 6.99
N PHE A 143 4.12 -11.19 5.74
CA PHE A 143 3.44 -9.99 5.28
C PHE A 143 2.95 -10.16 3.84
N GLY A 144 2.03 -9.28 3.42
CA GLY A 144 1.46 -9.26 2.08
C GLY A 144 1.41 -7.87 1.48
N MET A 145 1.41 -7.83 0.15
CA MET A 145 1.22 -6.61 -0.62
C MET A 145 -0.21 -6.59 -1.17
N LEU A 146 -1.05 -5.77 -0.56
CA LEU A 146 -2.45 -5.60 -0.90
C LEU A 146 -2.64 -4.27 -1.63
N PHE A 147 -3.23 -4.31 -2.80
CA PHE A 147 -3.64 -3.12 -3.55
C PHE A 147 -5.12 -2.84 -3.31
N VAL A 148 -5.41 -1.61 -2.93
CA VAL A 148 -6.76 -1.15 -2.63
C VAL A 148 -7.08 0.06 -3.50
N ALA A 149 -8.26 0.07 -4.11
CA ALA A 149 -8.73 1.23 -4.83
C ALA A 149 -10.26 1.37 -4.69
N ARG A 150 -10.74 2.58 -4.42
CA ARG A 150 -12.18 2.88 -4.39
C ARG A 150 -12.61 3.50 -5.71
N SER A 151 -13.65 2.92 -6.31
CA SER A 151 -14.20 3.45 -7.55
C SER A 151 -14.80 4.84 -7.35
N PRO A 152 -14.45 5.84 -8.19
CA PRO A 152 -15.10 7.14 -8.17
C PRO A 152 -16.53 7.09 -8.73
N HIS A 153 -16.90 6.01 -9.44
CA HIS A 153 -18.18 5.86 -10.10
C HIS A 153 -19.24 5.16 -9.22
N SER A 154 -18.83 4.02 -8.63
CA SER A 154 -19.76 3.15 -7.88
C SER A 154 -19.51 3.15 -6.37
N GLN A 155 -18.39 3.74 -5.90
CA GLN A 155 -17.88 3.64 -4.53
C GLN A 155 -17.48 2.22 -4.11
N TRP A 156 -17.56 1.23 -5.01
CA TRP A 156 -17.06 -0.11 -4.76
C TRP A 156 -15.54 -0.12 -4.56
N THR A 157 -15.06 -0.97 -3.66
CA THR A 157 -13.64 -1.05 -3.33
C THR A 157 -13.03 -2.34 -3.89
N LEU A 158 -12.08 -2.20 -4.81
CA LEU A 158 -11.23 -3.28 -5.29
C LEU A 158 -10.12 -3.56 -4.25
N ARG A 159 -9.95 -4.83 -3.89
CA ARG A 159 -8.88 -5.29 -3.00
C ARG A 159 -8.19 -6.48 -3.65
N THR A 160 -6.92 -6.32 -4.01
CA THR A 160 -6.14 -7.34 -4.71
C THR A 160 -4.87 -7.66 -3.95
N LEU A 161 -4.77 -8.86 -3.39
CA LEU A 161 -3.57 -9.37 -2.74
C LEU A 161 -2.73 -10.15 -3.74
N LEU A 162 -1.41 -9.98 -3.68
CA LEU A 162 -0.46 -10.73 -4.50
C LEU A 162 0.13 -11.89 -3.69
N ALA A 163 0.06 -13.12 -4.24
CA ALA A 163 0.74 -14.26 -3.66
C ALA A 163 2.26 -14.18 -3.86
N THR A 164 2.69 -13.93 -5.11
CA THR A 164 4.09 -13.61 -5.44
C THR A 164 4.20 -12.18 -5.95
N THR A 165 5.31 -11.50 -5.66
CA THR A 165 5.51 -10.09 -6.01
C THR A 165 6.63 -9.91 -7.06
N HIS A 166 7.78 -9.39 -6.67
CA HIS A 166 8.86 -8.97 -7.57
C HIS A 166 9.83 -10.12 -7.92
N ILE A 167 9.32 -11.18 -8.50
CA ILE A 167 10.13 -12.31 -9.02
C ILE A 167 9.96 -12.46 -10.54
N PRO A 168 10.95 -12.97 -11.25
CA PRO A 168 10.82 -13.25 -12.68
C PRO A 168 9.64 -14.20 -12.96
N LEU A 169 8.89 -13.95 -14.03
CA LEU A 169 7.70 -14.76 -14.38
C LEU A 169 8.00 -16.26 -14.43
N ARG A 170 9.16 -16.67 -14.96
CA ARG A 170 9.60 -18.08 -15.00
C ARG A 170 9.73 -18.75 -13.62
N GLN A 171 9.85 -17.96 -12.54
CA GLN A 171 9.97 -18.46 -11.17
C GLN A 171 8.60 -18.56 -10.47
N VAL A 172 7.55 -17.97 -11.02
CA VAL A 172 6.24 -17.90 -10.36
C VAL A 172 5.70 -19.28 -10.06
N ALA A 173 5.61 -20.17 -11.06
CA ALA A 173 5.08 -21.52 -10.88
C ALA A 173 5.87 -22.35 -9.84
N ILE A 174 7.18 -22.08 -9.71
CA ILE A 174 8.04 -22.76 -8.73
C ILE A 174 7.85 -22.19 -7.34
N ALA A 175 7.66 -20.87 -7.23
CA ALA A 175 7.49 -20.16 -5.95
C ALA A 175 6.10 -20.39 -5.33
N LEU A 176 5.11 -20.67 -6.16
CA LEU A 176 3.75 -20.96 -5.69
C LEU A 176 3.68 -22.36 -5.08
N THR A 177 3.42 -22.41 -3.79
CA THR A 177 3.21 -23.65 -3.03
C THR A 177 1.95 -23.56 -2.17
N PRO A 178 1.36 -24.69 -1.74
CA PRO A 178 0.24 -24.71 -0.80
C PRO A 178 0.53 -23.89 0.48
N GLU A 179 1.77 -23.94 1.00
CA GLU A 179 2.18 -23.21 2.20
C GLU A 179 2.17 -21.70 1.99
N LEU A 180 2.73 -21.23 0.86
CA LEU A 180 2.69 -19.80 0.50
C LEU A 180 1.25 -19.33 0.34
N MET A 181 0.41 -20.11 -0.34
CA MET A 181 -0.99 -19.76 -0.56
C MET A 181 -1.77 -19.73 0.76
N SER A 182 -1.53 -20.67 1.67
CA SER A 182 -2.15 -20.70 2.99
C SER A 182 -1.75 -19.49 3.83
N LEU A 183 -0.47 -19.11 3.82
CA LEU A 183 0.02 -17.90 4.47
C LEU A 183 -0.66 -16.63 3.91
N LYS A 184 -0.72 -16.50 2.59
CA LYS A 184 -1.33 -15.31 1.96
C LYS A 184 -2.84 -15.26 2.20
N LEU A 185 -3.51 -16.40 2.18
CA LEU A 185 -4.94 -16.48 2.48
C LEU A 185 -5.21 -16.11 3.94
N ALA A 186 -4.42 -16.62 4.89
CA ALA A 186 -4.55 -16.29 6.32
C ALA A 186 -4.47 -14.78 6.55
N LEU A 187 -3.40 -14.14 6.03
CA LEU A 187 -3.23 -12.69 6.10
C LEU A 187 -4.39 -11.92 5.46
N PHE A 188 -4.92 -12.44 4.35
CA PHE A 188 -5.99 -11.76 3.63
C PHE A 188 -7.32 -11.86 4.36
N VAL A 189 -7.68 -13.05 4.85
CA VAL A 189 -8.90 -13.25 5.66
C VAL A 189 -8.86 -12.37 6.90
N GLU A 190 -7.74 -12.41 7.65
CA GLU A 190 -7.56 -11.57 8.83
C GLU A 190 -7.69 -10.08 8.52
N THR A 191 -7.02 -9.59 7.49
CA THR A 191 -7.11 -8.18 7.07
C THR A 191 -8.52 -7.79 6.66
N LEU A 192 -9.22 -8.64 5.88
CA LEU A 192 -10.60 -8.33 5.48
C LEU A 192 -11.53 -8.27 6.68
N GLN A 193 -11.33 -9.12 7.68
CA GLN A 193 -12.14 -9.13 8.89
C GLN A 193 -11.79 -7.97 9.82
N GLN A 194 -10.53 -7.83 10.21
CA GLN A 194 -10.10 -6.86 11.23
C GLN A 194 -9.99 -5.44 10.69
N ASP A 195 -9.39 -5.26 9.50
CA ASP A 195 -9.09 -3.92 8.98
C ASP A 195 -10.23 -3.37 8.12
N PHE A 196 -10.96 -4.24 7.39
CA PHE A 196 -12.08 -3.83 6.56
C PHE A 196 -13.46 -4.11 7.18
N GLY A 197 -13.53 -4.78 8.33
CA GLY A 197 -14.79 -5.07 9.04
C GLY A 197 -15.70 -6.08 8.32
N ILE A 198 -15.17 -6.87 7.39
CA ILE A 198 -15.94 -7.84 6.59
C ILE A 198 -15.93 -9.18 7.29
N LYS A 199 -16.93 -9.45 8.11
CA LYS A 199 -17.00 -10.64 8.97
C LYS A 199 -16.97 -11.98 8.20
N TYR A 200 -17.59 -12.03 7.04
CA TYR A 200 -17.71 -13.24 6.19
C TYR A 200 -17.24 -12.93 4.76
N PRO A 201 -15.93 -12.74 4.55
CA PRO A 201 -15.41 -12.30 3.28
C PRO A 201 -15.59 -13.36 2.18
N THR A 202 -15.93 -12.90 0.98
CA THR A 202 -15.86 -13.68 -0.25
C THR A 202 -14.55 -13.35 -0.94
N ILE A 203 -13.69 -14.36 -1.16
CA ILE A 203 -12.37 -14.20 -1.78
C ILE A 203 -12.32 -15.01 -3.07
N ALA A 204 -12.04 -14.35 -4.18
CA ALA A 204 -11.80 -15.00 -5.45
C ALA A 204 -10.29 -15.27 -5.63
N ILE A 205 -9.92 -16.52 -5.90
CA ILE A 205 -8.56 -16.98 -6.13
C ILE A 205 -8.36 -17.18 -7.63
N ALA A 206 -7.35 -16.55 -8.20
CA ALA A 206 -7.01 -16.68 -9.60
C ALA A 206 -6.47 -18.08 -9.92
N GLY A 207 -6.73 -18.58 -11.13
CA GLY A 207 -5.96 -19.67 -11.71
C GLY A 207 -4.58 -19.19 -12.16
N LEU A 208 -3.64 -20.12 -12.30
CA LEU A 208 -2.29 -19.84 -12.77
C LEU A 208 -2.24 -19.87 -14.31
N ASN A 209 -2.82 -20.92 -14.87
CA ASN A 209 -2.76 -21.18 -16.31
C ASN A 209 -3.98 -20.60 -17.04
N PRO A 210 -3.88 -20.38 -18.36
CA PRO A 210 -5.04 -20.03 -19.18
C PRO A 210 -6.21 -21.00 -18.93
N HIS A 211 -7.43 -20.47 -18.84
CA HIS A 211 -8.65 -21.22 -18.54
C HIS A 211 -8.55 -22.12 -17.28
N SER A 212 -7.71 -21.72 -16.31
CA SER A 212 -7.41 -22.53 -15.10
C SER A 212 -6.93 -23.95 -15.44
N GLY A 213 -6.05 -24.06 -16.46
CA GLY A 213 -5.41 -25.30 -16.88
C GLY A 213 -6.25 -26.21 -17.78
N GLU A 214 -7.53 -25.89 -18.04
CA GLU A 214 -8.45 -26.67 -18.90
C GLU A 214 -8.34 -28.19 -18.68
N GLN A 215 -8.58 -28.61 -17.46
CA GLN A 215 -8.46 -30.01 -17.01
C GLN A 215 -7.07 -30.64 -17.26
N GLY A 216 -6.02 -29.83 -17.16
CA GLY A 216 -4.61 -30.23 -17.31
C GLY A 216 -4.07 -30.19 -18.71
N GLN A 217 -4.85 -29.68 -19.69
CA GLN A 217 -4.41 -29.56 -21.10
C GLN A 217 -3.48 -28.33 -21.27
N LEU A 218 -3.69 -27.28 -20.51
CA LEU A 218 -2.93 -26.02 -20.59
C LEU A 218 -2.04 -25.79 -19.35
N GLY A 219 -1.75 -26.83 -18.59
CA GLY A 219 -0.99 -26.82 -17.35
C GLY A 219 -1.70 -27.65 -16.29
N ARG A 220 -0.94 -28.21 -15.36
CA ARG A 220 -1.46 -29.15 -14.36
C ARG A 220 -1.50 -28.62 -12.95
N GLU A 221 -0.97 -27.44 -12.71
CA GLU A 221 -0.80 -26.83 -11.39
C GLU A 221 -2.15 -26.73 -10.66
N GLU A 222 -3.23 -26.38 -11.40
CA GLU A 222 -4.57 -26.32 -10.82
C GLU A 222 -5.04 -27.68 -10.32
N GLN A 223 -4.85 -28.74 -11.12
CA GLN A 223 -5.27 -30.10 -10.74
C GLN A 223 -4.34 -30.71 -9.71
N ASP A 224 -3.04 -30.55 -9.89
CA ASP A 224 -2.04 -31.25 -9.09
C ASP A 224 -1.99 -30.73 -7.64
N TRP A 225 -2.24 -29.42 -7.41
CA TRP A 225 -2.17 -28.89 -6.07
C TRP A 225 -3.14 -27.73 -5.74
N LEU A 226 -3.46 -26.80 -6.69
CA LEU A 226 -4.22 -25.58 -6.35
C LEU A 226 -5.68 -25.88 -5.99
N ILE A 227 -6.35 -26.77 -6.74
CA ILE A 227 -7.72 -27.22 -6.42
C ILE A 227 -7.75 -28.02 -5.10
N PRO A 228 -6.89 -29.05 -4.90
CA PRO A 228 -6.80 -29.72 -3.60
C PRO A 228 -6.54 -28.78 -2.44
N TRP A 229 -5.62 -27.83 -2.58
CA TRP A 229 -5.36 -26.81 -1.58
C TRP A 229 -6.61 -25.96 -1.28
N LEU A 230 -7.31 -25.49 -2.32
CA LEU A 230 -8.49 -24.65 -2.15
C LEU A 230 -9.63 -25.38 -1.41
N LEU A 231 -9.83 -26.65 -1.70
CA LEU A 231 -10.82 -27.48 -1.00
C LEU A 231 -10.49 -27.62 0.48
N GLN A 232 -9.22 -27.81 0.83
CA GLN A 232 -8.78 -27.84 2.22
C GLN A 232 -8.92 -26.45 2.87
N ALA A 233 -8.48 -25.40 2.21
CA ALA A 233 -8.59 -24.03 2.70
C ALA A 233 -10.05 -23.64 2.99
N GLN A 234 -11.02 -24.09 2.19
CA GLN A 234 -12.44 -23.82 2.46
C GLN A 234 -12.93 -24.49 3.74
N GLN A 235 -12.35 -25.64 4.14
CA GLN A 235 -12.64 -26.29 5.42
C GLN A 235 -11.99 -25.56 6.59
N ASP A 236 -10.75 -25.08 6.40
CA ASP A 236 -9.97 -24.38 7.42
C ASP A 236 -10.54 -22.97 7.71
N TYR A 237 -11.19 -22.35 6.73
CA TYR A 237 -11.79 -21.01 6.83
C TYR A 237 -13.31 -21.04 6.58
N PRO A 238 -14.12 -21.69 7.45
CA PRO A 238 -15.58 -21.78 7.27
C PRO A 238 -16.28 -20.40 7.31
N GLN A 239 -15.63 -19.39 7.90
CA GLN A 239 -16.09 -18.01 7.95
C GLN A 239 -15.82 -17.22 6.66
N ALA A 240 -15.08 -17.76 5.69
CA ALA A 240 -14.82 -17.14 4.41
C ALA A 240 -15.40 -18.00 3.27
N LYS A 241 -15.94 -17.34 2.25
CA LYS A 241 -16.34 -18.02 1.01
C LYS A 241 -15.19 -17.90 0.01
N LEU A 242 -14.57 -19.02 -0.34
CA LEU A 242 -13.51 -19.09 -1.32
C LEU A 242 -14.07 -19.50 -2.68
N ILE A 243 -13.73 -18.76 -3.72
CA ILE A 243 -14.17 -19.00 -5.11
C ILE A 243 -12.92 -19.21 -5.97
N GLY A 244 -12.84 -20.31 -6.69
CA GLY A 244 -11.73 -20.51 -7.63
C GLY A 244 -11.33 -21.97 -7.81
N PRO A 245 -10.21 -22.24 -8.47
CA PRO A 245 -9.41 -21.23 -9.21
C PRO A 245 -10.20 -20.66 -10.39
N VAL A 246 -10.37 -19.33 -10.42
CA VAL A 246 -11.11 -18.65 -11.49
C VAL A 246 -10.17 -18.40 -12.67
N PRO A 247 -10.59 -18.69 -13.93
CA PRO A 247 -9.77 -18.40 -15.09
C PRO A 247 -9.27 -16.96 -15.11
N PRO A 248 -7.96 -16.70 -15.29
CA PRO A 248 -7.36 -15.38 -15.15
C PRO A 248 -7.94 -14.31 -16.09
N ASP A 249 -8.33 -14.72 -17.27
CA ASP A 249 -8.91 -13.87 -18.30
C ASP A 249 -10.33 -13.36 -17.95
N THR A 250 -11.09 -14.13 -17.18
CA THR A 250 -12.46 -13.80 -16.80
C THR A 250 -12.59 -13.31 -15.36
N LEU A 251 -11.60 -13.54 -14.51
CA LEU A 251 -11.60 -13.12 -13.10
C LEU A 251 -11.95 -11.63 -12.92
N TRP A 252 -11.47 -10.80 -13.83
CA TRP A 252 -11.57 -9.34 -13.72
C TRP A 252 -12.81 -8.74 -14.39
N VAL A 253 -13.67 -9.55 -14.97
CA VAL A 253 -14.93 -9.07 -15.61
C VAL A 253 -15.85 -8.46 -14.57
N SER A 254 -16.17 -9.19 -13.50
CA SER A 254 -17.07 -8.68 -12.43
C SER A 254 -16.49 -7.46 -11.71
N PRO A 255 -15.18 -7.41 -11.33
CA PRO A 255 -14.54 -6.20 -10.84
C PRO A 255 -14.67 -4.99 -11.78
N GLY A 256 -14.44 -5.19 -13.08
CA GLY A 256 -14.60 -4.13 -14.07
C GLY A 256 -16.04 -3.60 -14.14
N GLN A 257 -17.02 -4.50 -14.11
CA GLN A 257 -18.42 -4.11 -14.07
C GLN A 257 -18.77 -3.35 -12.77
N ALA A 258 -18.35 -3.84 -11.61
CA ALA A 258 -18.58 -3.20 -10.33
C ALA A 258 -17.91 -1.83 -10.23
N TRP A 259 -16.76 -1.63 -10.89
CA TRP A 259 -16.07 -0.35 -10.92
C TRP A 259 -16.89 0.76 -11.56
N PHE A 260 -17.62 0.46 -12.64
CA PHE A 260 -18.37 1.45 -13.40
C PHE A 260 -19.89 1.44 -13.10
N ASN A 261 -20.42 0.38 -12.48
CA ASN A 261 -21.86 0.22 -12.29
C ASN A 261 -22.21 0.16 -10.79
N GLN A 262 -23.14 1.01 -10.38
CA GLN A 262 -23.67 1.01 -9.01
C GLN A 262 -24.67 -0.15 -8.74
N GLN A 263 -25.21 -0.78 -9.79
CA GLN A 263 -26.08 -1.96 -9.64
C GLN A 263 -25.18 -3.17 -9.38
N THR A 264 -25.17 -3.63 -8.16
CA THR A 264 -24.33 -4.71 -7.65
C THR A 264 -24.57 -6.03 -8.36
N THR A 265 -23.63 -6.41 -9.19
CA THR A 265 -23.38 -7.83 -9.47
C THR A 265 -22.71 -8.43 -8.23
N SER A 266 -22.93 -9.73 -7.97
CA SER A 266 -22.25 -10.46 -6.90
C SER A 266 -20.73 -10.45 -7.19
N VAL A 267 -20.00 -9.59 -6.52
CA VAL A 267 -18.53 -9.47 -6.62
C VAL A 267 -17.89 -9.98 -5.34
N ALA A 268 -16.67 -10.46 -5.45
CA ALA A 268 -15.90 -10.84 -4.27
C ALA A 268 -15.43 -9.58 -3.49
N ASP A 269 -15.24 -9.76 -2.18
CA ASP A 269 -14.69 -8.71 -1.30
C ASP A 269 -13.19 -8.53 -1.49
N GLY A 270 -12.52 -9.59 -1.97
CA GLY A 270 -11.09 -9.59 -2.25
C GLY A 270 -10.69 -10.57 -3.35
N TYR A 271 -9.56 -10.30 -3.98
CA TYR A 271 -9.00 -11.06 -5.09
C TYR A 271 -7.57 -11.48 -4.74
N LEU A 272 -7.28 -12.78 -4.72
CA LEU A 272 -5.94 -13.31 -4.53
C LEU A 272 -5.34 -13.65 -5.89
N ALA A 273 -4.49 -12.75 -6.38
CA ALA A 273 -3.74 -12.95 -7.61
C ALA A 273 -2.44 -13.72 -7.33
N LEU A 274 -2.07 -14.63 -8.22
CA LEU A 274 -0.94 -15.54 -8.02
C LEU A 274 0.40 -14.87 -8.33
N TYR A 275 0.42 -13.87 -9.21
CA TYR A 275 1.63 -13.13 -9.57
C TYR A 275 1.33 -11.66 -9.83
N HIS A 276 2.41 -10.87 -9.84
CA HIS A 276 2.39 -9.42 -9.88
C HIS A 276 1.49 -8.86 -10.98
N ASP A 277 1.75 -9.17 -12.25
CA ASP A 277 1.03 -8.55 -13.36
C ASP A 277 -0.42 -9.04 -13.48
N GLN A 278 -0.70 -10.28 -13.04
CA GLN A 278 -2.06 -10.80 -12.98
C GLN A 278 -2.98 -9.94 -12.10
N GLY A 279 -2.44 -9.43 -10.99
CA GLY A 279 -3.17 -8.53 -10.09
C GLY A 279 -3.05 -7.07 -10.47
N LEU A 280 -1.86 -6.60 -10.88
CA LEU A 280 -1.63 -5.16 -11.04
C LEU A 280 -2.08 -4.58 -12.37
N ILE A 281 -2.11 -5.37 -13.45
CA ILE A 281 -2.65 -4.88 -14.74
C ILE A 281 -4.10 -4.39 -14.55
N PRO A 282 -5.05 -5.20 -14.03
CA PRO A 282 -6.42 -4.73 -13.83
C PRO A 282 -6.53 -3.59 -12.81
N VAL A 283 -5.75 -3.60 -11.72
CA VAL A 283 -5.72 -2.49 -10.75
C VAL A 283 -5.30 -1.19 -11.44
N LYS A 284 -4.25 -1.22 -12.23
CA LYS A 284 -3.72 -0.04 -12.93
C LYS A 284 -4.62 0.44 -14.08
N LEU A 285 -5.29 -0.47 -14.76
CA LEU A 285 -6.26 -0.11 -15.80
C LEU A 285 -7.48 0.61 -15.21
N LEU A 286 -7.93 0.20 -14.03
CA LEU A 286 -9.10 0.79 -13.38
C LEU A 286 -8.75 2.03 -12.55
N ALA A 287 -7.64 2.01 -11.83
CA ALA A 287 -7.37 2.93 -10.72
C ALA A 287 -5.94 3.51 -10.70
N PHE A 288 -5.32 3.79 -11.85
CA PHE A 288 -3.92 4.23 -11.91
C PHE A 288 -3.59 5.35 -10.90
N ASP A 289 -4.46 6.36 -10.81
CA ASP A 289 -4.26 7.54 -9.95
C ASP A 289 -4.80 7.40 -8.52
N GLN A 290 -5.45 6.28 -8.20
CA GLN A 290 -6.16 6.08 -6.94
C GLN A 290 -5.74 4.79 -6.22
N ALA A 291 -4.94 3.95 -6.88
CA ALA A 291 -4.44 2.73 -6.27
C ALA A 291 -3.52 3.04 -5.09
N ILE A 292 -3.74 2.29 -4.02
CA ILE A 292 -3.03 2.38 -2.75
C ILE A 292 -2.34 1.05 -2.51
N ASN A 293 -1.06 1.10 -2.24
CA ASN A 293 -0.32 -0.08 -1.77
C ASN A 293 -0.40 -0.15 -0.25
N THR A 294 -0.96 -1.23 0.26
CA THR A 294 -1.11 -1.50 1.69
C THR A 294 -0.29 -2.72 2.07
N THR A 295 0.58 -2.60 3.08
CA THR A 295 1.31 -3.75 3.62
C THR A 295 0.48 -4.38 4.74
N ILE A 296 0.03 -5.62 4.54
CA ILE A 296 -0.74 -6.38 5.54
C ILE A 296 0.17 -7.32 6.34
N GLY A 297 -0.26 -7.72 7.53
CA GLY A 297 0.52 -8.54 8.47
C GLY A 297 1.40 -7.74 9.42
N LEU A 298 1.43 -6.40 9.32
CA LEU A 298 2.12 -5.53 10.28
C LEU A 298 1.25 -5.27 11.53
N PRO A 299 1.87 -5.04 12.71
CA PRO A 299 1.12 -4.74 13.94
C PRO A 299 0.49 -3.32 13.92
N PHE A 300 0.70 -2.56 12.89
CA PHE A 300 0.15 -1.22 12.64
C PHE A 300 -0.26 -1.09 11.17
N ILE A 301 -1.10 -0.11 10.88
CA ILE A 301 -1.52 0.16 9.49
C ILE A 301 -0.37 0.77 8.71
N ARG A 302 -0.14 0.28 7.49
CA ARG A 302 0.77 0.92 6.55
C ARG A 302 0.15 1.06 5.17
N THR A 303 0.07 2.30 4.69
CA THR A 303 -0.37 2.61 3.32
C THR A 303 0.66 3.48 2.60
N SER A 304 0.63 3.44 1.29
CA SER A 304 1.43 4.32 0.43
C SER A 304 0.74 4.52 -0.92
N PRO A 305 1.03 5.62 -1.63
CA PRO A 305 0.66 5.73 -3.03
C PRO A 305 1.39 4.66 -3.86
N ASP A 306 0.82 4.36 -5.03
CA ASP A 306 1.40 3.37 -5.97
C ASP A 306 2.18 4.04 -7.11
N HIS A 307 2.95 5.07 -6.79
CA HIS A 307 3.87 5.75 -7.70
C HIS A 307 5.25 5.96 -7.05
N GLY A 308 6.26 6.24 -7.88
CA GLY A 308 7.63 6.48 -7.44
C GLY A 308 7.93 7.95 -7.14
N THR A 309 9.21 8.26 -7.00
CA THR A 309 9.74 9.60 -6.68
C THR A 309 9.61 10.63 -7.79
N ALA A 310 9.40 10.21 -9.03
CA ALA A 310 9.20 11.07 -10.22
C ALA A 310 10.13 12.29 -10.22
N PHE A 311 11.44 12.05 -10.16
CA PHE A 311 12.47 13.08 -10.08
C PHE A 311 12.42 14.09 -11.23
N ASP A 312 11.96 13.65 -12.40
CA ASP A 312 11.81 14.45 -13.62
C ASP A 312 10.83 15.62 -13.47
N ILE A 313 9.84 15.50 -12.58
CA ILE A 313 8.84 16.54 -12.32
C ILE A 313 8.94 17.15 -10.92
N ALA A 314 9.93 16.74 -10.12
CA ALA A 314 10.11 17.24 -8.76
C ALA A 314 10.31 18.77 -8.75
N GLY A 315 9.57 19.47 -7.89
CA GLY A 315 9.62 20.92 -7.74
C GLY A 315 8.90 21.73 -8.82
N GLN A 316 8.24 21.10 -9.79
CA GLN A 316 7.47 21.80 -10.81
C GLN A 316 6.02 22.09 -10.38
N GLY A 317 5.58 21.59 -9.25
CA GLY A 317 4.22 21.78 -8.76
C GLY A 317 3.14 21.10 -9.60
N ILE A 318 3.49 20.07 -10.40
CA ILE A 318 2.56 19.35 -11.29
C ILE A 318 2.29 17.92 -10.85
N ALA A 319 2.95 17.44 -9.79
CA ALA A 319 2.71 16.11 -9.25
C ALA A 319 1.25 15.97 -8.76
N ARG A 320 0.63 14.84 -9.07
CA ARG A 320 -0.75 14.52 -8.65
C ARG A 320 -0.74 13.90 -7.25
N SER A 321 -1.65 14.37 -6.38
CA SER A 321 -1.71 13.96 -4.97
C SER A 321 -2.87 13.02 -4.63
N GLU A 322 -3.67 12.62 -5.62
CA GLU A 322 -4.89 11.83 -5.42
C GLU A 322 -4.61 10.48 -4.77
N SER A 323 -3.58 9.75 -5.23
CA SER A 323 -3.18 8.47 -4.65
C SER A 323 -2.66 8.63 -3.21
N PHE A 324 -1.92 9.73 -2.92
CA PHE A 324 -1.45 10.00 -1.56
C PHE A 324 -2.60 10.37 -0.63
N ARG A 325 -3.55 11.19 -1.09
CA ARG A 325 -4.78 11.51 -0.38
C ARG A 325 -5.58 10.25 -0.06
N ALA A 326 -5.76 9.38 -1.06
CA ALA A 326 -6.44 8.10 -0.87
C ALA A 326 -5.70 7.20 0.12
N ALA A 327 -4.36 7.22 0.13
CA ALA A 327 -3.55 6.45 1.11
C ALA A 327 -3.76 6.94 2.54
N ILE A 328 -3.82 8.25 2.80
CA ILE A 328 -4.13 8.80 4.13
C ILE A 328 -5.54 8.42 4.55
N GLN A 329 -6.53 8.58 3.65
CA GLN A 329 -7.92 8.25 3.92
C GLN A 329 -8.07 6.76 4.26
N LEU A 330 -7.48 5.87 3.49
CA LEU A 330 -7.52 4.44 3.77
C LEU A 330 -6.85 4.11 5.11
N ALA A 331 -5.69 4.69 5.41
CA ALA A 331 -5.03 4.48 6.71
C ALA A 331 -5.93 4.89 7.87
N ALA A 332 -6.65 6.01 7.73
CA ALA A 332 -7.60 6.49 8.72
C ALA A 332 -8.77 5.50 8.91
N GLU A 333 -9.37 5.03 7.81
CA GLU A 333 -10.47 4.07 7.84
C GLU A 333 -10.07 2.74 8.49
N LEU A 334 -8.93 2.15 8.07
CA LEU A 334 -8.43 0.89 8.62
C LEU A 334 -8.06 1.02 10.11
N GLY A 335 -7.40 2.10 10.48
CA GLY A 335 -7.05 2.35 11.87
C GLY A 335 -8.27 2.55 12.76
N GLN A 336 -9.31 3.24 12.28
CA GLN A 336 -10.56 3.39 13.00
C GLN A 336 -11.28 2.05 13.19
N GLN A 337 -11.27 1.18 12.18
CA GLN A 337 -11.87 -0.15 12.24
C GLN A 337 -11.19 -1.02 13.31
N ARG A 338 -9.84 -1.05 13.35
CA ARG A 338 -9.10 -1.80 14.39
C ARG A 338 -9.45 -1.33 15.81
N LEU A 339 -9.63 -0.03 16.04
CA LEU A 339 -10.03 0.49 17.36
C LEU A 339 -11.43 0.01 17.77
N VAL A 340 -12.36 -0.12 16.83
CA VAL A 340 -13.72 -0.61 17.11
C VAL A 340 -13.68 -2.08 17.53
N ASP A 341 -12.89 -2.90 16.83
CA ASP A 341 -12.76 -4.33 17.12
C ASP A 341 -12.05 -4.58 18.46
N ASP A 342 -11.01 -3.84 18.81
CA ASP A 342 -10.34 -3.89 20.10
C ASP A 342 -11.29 -3.55 21.28
N CYS A 343 -12.21 -2.61 21.07
CA CYS A 343 -13.20 -2.25 22.09
C CYS A 343 -14.30 -3.29 22.25
N THR A 344 -14.61 -4.05 21.17
CA THR A 344 -15.62 -5.13 21.21
C THR A 344 -15.09 -6.42 21.82
N MET A 345 -13.81 -6.73 21.63
CA MET A 345 -13.17 -7.93 22.22
C MET A 345 -12.85 -7.81 23.72
N LYS A 346 -12.81 -6.58 24.26
CA LYS A 346 -12.59 -6.32 25.70
C LYS A 346 -13.87 -6.26 26.54
N ARG A 347 -15.01 -6.45 25.94
CA ARG A 347 -16.32 -6.57 26.60
C ARG A 347 -16.82 -8.00 26.62
#